data_64af2e7bde68a1758c9b492961cb3007
#
_entry.id   64af2e7bde68a1758c9b492961cb3007
#
_cell.length_a   1.000
_cell.length_b   1.000
_cell.length_c   1.000
_cell.angle_alpha   90.00
_cell.angle_beta   90.00
_cell.angle_gamma   90.00
#
_symmetry.space_group_name_H-M   'P 1'
#
loop_
_entity.id
_entity.type
_entity.pdbx_description
1 polymer ?
#
loop_
_entity_poly.entity_id
_entity_poly.type
_entity_poly.pdbx_seq_one_letter_code
_entity_poly.pdbx_strand_id
1 'polypeptide(L)'
;MQKICIVSKIKNKNNSGKQVKNKGKFIIVLTLMMIIFNISYNKASANNTNDFGRYHVYSYNESFRYIKYKNLPQRIHEYYYINNESKILPAYCMNLGLGGAETIDGGYDVDAEKFIDDNVVNSIVLNGYPYKTVNELGVDNESQARYATQFAIWIKLNNLDINHIVPMEDQYLKVVQAIKNIYYNGINSNEIYTNGVSIEEVDNLYNEDKDITENNNLDKLDESYYSKMYKLEYGDNVLNIDLNVDGIKNYLIVDRNNKKIDNIIGNKEIKLLIPRKDNSGNLNYKINIESRYKEGAVLFGKSSISGMQDLSLSLEPIKLKNTFIIGSINEVKTNLSIVKKDAKDENIVIPNVKFNIYDLDNKFIGSYITDKAGKIYLDVEKDLDIFKNIKVKIQEVEVPYPYIIDKQNSEKVVDLKVGCTTSVEFKNDKIEEKEKIELPKTGF
;
A
#
# COMPACT_ATOMS: atom_id res chain seq x y z
N MET A 1 3.24 25.16 3.61
CA MET A 1 4.19 26.23 3.24
C MET A 1 4.18 26.34 1.73
N GLN A 2 3.71 27.46 1.18
CA GLN A 2 3.75 27.71 -0.27
C GLN A 2 5.21 27.94 -0.69
N LYS A 3 5.71 27.11 -1.61
CA LYS A 3 7.01 27.36 -2.25
C LYS A 3 6.84 28.39 -3.37
N ILE A 4 7.62 29.44 -3.34
CA ILE A 4 7.70 30.42 -4.41
C ILE A 4 8.85 30.00 -5.33
N CYS A 5 8.55 29.58 -6.54
CA CYS A 5 9.55 29.30 -7.57
C CYS A 5 9.94 30.61 -8.27
N ILE A 6 11.07 31.18 -7.91
CA ILE A 6 11.59 32.39 -8.56
C ILE A 6 12.58 31.95 -9.65
N VAL A 7 12.22 32.17 -10.90
CA VAL A 7 13.18 31.99 -12.03
C VAL A 7 14.05 33.25 -12.13
N SER A 8 15.19 33.26 -11.44
CA SER A 8 16.22 34.26 -11.62
C SER A 8 17.36 33.69 -12.46
N LYS A 9 17.74 34.39 -13.54
CA LYS A 9 18.97 34.14 -14.30
C LYS A 9 20.20 34.36 -13.39
N ILE A 10 20.87 33.29 -13.02
CA ILE A 10 22.15 33.40 -12.26
C ILE A 10 23.28 33.61 -13.24
N LYS A 11 23.91 34.78 -13.16
CA LYS A 11 25.28 35.01 -13.65
C LYS A 11 26.25 34.46 -12.62
N ASN A 12 27.08 33.53 -13.02
CA ASN A 12 28.21 33.06 -12.23
C ASN A 12 29.14 34.20 -11.84
N LYS A 13 29.42 34.34 -10.55
CA LYS A 13 30.64 34.94 -10.04
C LYS A 13 31.17 34.13 -8.87
N ASN A 14 32.27 33.48 -9.06
CA ASN A 14 33.12 32.89 -8.03
C ASN A 14 33.49 33.94 -7.00
N ASN A 15 33.39 33.64 -5.72
CA ASN A 15 34.36 34.08 -4.72
C ASN A 15 34.30 33.21 -3.44
N SER A 16 35.50 32.85 -3.05
CA SER A 16 35.92 32.06 -1.91
C SER A 16 35.66 32.73 -0.56
N GLY A 17 35.38 31.92 0.48
CA GLY A 17 35.93 32.20 1.80
C GLY A 17 34.94 32.34 2.97
N LYS A 18 35.10 31.43 3.89
CA LYS A 18 34.92 31.41 5.35
C LYS A 18 33.71 30.65 5.92
N GLN A 19 34.07 29.48 6.44
CA GLN A 19 33.31 28.74 7.45
C GLN A 19 33.17 29.56 8.74
N VAL A 20 31.96 29.60 9.29
CA VAL A 20 31.73 29.84 10.72
C VAL A 20 30.80 28.79 11.26
N LYS A 21 31.32 28.07 12.27
CA LYS A 21 30.63 27.03 13.02
C LYS A 21 29.39 27.60 13.74
N ASN A 22 28.23 26.97 13.55
CA ASN A 22 27.15 27.01 14.50
C ASN A 22 26.51 25.61 14.55
N LYS A 23 27.22 24.69 15.19
CA LYS A 23 26.69 23.37 15.61
C LYS A 23 26.17 23.54 17.04
N GLY A 24 24.88 23.74 17.24
CA GLY A 24 24.35 23.76 18.60
C GLY A 24 22.85 23.94 18.76
N LYS A 25 22.14 24.40 17.76
CA LYS A 25 20.69 24.65 17.89
C LYS A 25 19.79 23.81 16.98
N PHE A 26 20.37 22.97 16.13
CA PHE A 26 19.60 22.13 15.19
C PHE A 26 19.20 20.77 15.77
N ILE A 27 19.85 20.32 16.86
CA ILE A 27 19.62 18.98 17.43
C ILE A 27 18.38 18.96 18.36
N ILE A 28 18.01 20.10 18.96
CA ILE A 28 16.88 20.15 19.91
C ILE A 28 15.52 20.23 19.16
N VAL A 29 15.49 20.76 17.95
CA VAL A 29 14.24 20.84 17.15
C VAL A 29 13.92 19.50 16.49
N LEU A 30 14.91 18.69 16.12
CA LEU A 30 14.70 17.36 15.54
C LEU A 30 14.20 16.35 16.60
N THR A 31 14.63 16.46 17.86
CA THR A 31 14.18 15.59 18.95
C THR A 31 12.75 15.93 19.41
N LEU A 32 12.31 17.18 19.32
CA LEU A 32 10.92 17.54 19.64
C LEU A 32 9.94 17.17 18.51
N MET A 33 10.35 17.16 17.24
CA MET A 33 9.53 16.65 16.13
C MET A 33 9.39 15.13 16.15
N MET A 34 10.38 14.38 16.63
CA MET A 34 10.24 12.92 16.79
C MET A 34 9.30 12.50 17.92
N ILE A 35 9.02 13.38 18.89
CA ILE A 35 8.08 13.08 19.99
C ILE A 35 6.61 13.34 19.57
N ILE A 36 6.35 14.17 18.57
CA ILE A 36 4.99 14.47 18.11
C ILE A 36 4.54 13.48 17.01
N PHE A 37 5.45 12.76 16.34
CA PHE A 37 5.13 11.71 15.35
C PHE A 37 4.95 10.31 15.95
N ASN A 38 5.07 10.14 17.29
CA ASN A 38 4.75 8.88 17.96
C ASN A 38 3.28 8.74 18.38
N ILE A 39 2.37 9.47 17.71
CA ILE A 39 0.95 9.27 17.93
C ILE A 39 0.46 8.29 16.85
N SER A 40 0.26 7.06 17.32
CA SER A 40 -0.63 6.05 16.75
C SER A 40 -0.17 5.31 15.49
N TYR A 41 0.99 4.66 15.54
CA TYR A 41 1.04 3.33 14.96
C TYR A 41 0.23 2.38 15.87
N ASN A 42 -1.07 2.41 15.75
CA ASN A 42 -1.85 1.25 16.11
C ASN A 42 -1.48 0.17 15.09
N LYS A 43 -0.40 -0.58 15.38
CA LYS A 43 -0.30 -1.94 14.90
C LYS A 43 -1.59 -2.61 15.36
N ALA A 44 -2.58 -2.66 14.49
CA ALA A 44 -3.64 -3.63 14.61
C ALA A 44 -2.99 -5.00 14.31
N SER A 45 -2.19 -5.47 15.27
CA SER A 45 -2.01 -6.87 15.51
C SER A 45 -3.41 -7.33 15.93
N ALA A 46 -4.23 -7.71 14.98
CA ALA A 46 -5.31 -8.62 15.23
C ALA A 46 -4.62 -9.94 15.59
N ASN A 47 -4.14 -10.05 16.83
CA ASN A 47 -4.02 -11.34 17.43
C ASN A 47 -5.42 -11.92 17.35
N ASN A 48 -5.63 -12.96 16.55
CA ASN A 48 -6.81 -13.80 16.60
C ASN A 48 -6.79 -14.55 17.95
N THR A 49 -6.99 -13.80 19.03
CA THR A 49 -7.14 -14.35 20.39
C THR A 49 -8.43 -15.16 20.54
N ASN A 50 -9.33 -15.10 19.54
CA ASN A 50 -10.59 -15.84 19.52
C ASN A 50 -10.41 -17.36 19.32
N ASP A 51 -9.22 -17.81 18.90
CA ASP A 51 -8.92 -19.24 18.72
C ASP A 51 -8.34 -19.89 19.99
N PHE A 52 -7.92 -19.12 20.99
CA PHE A 52 -7.45 -19.67 22.27
C PHE A 52 -8.61 -19.90 23.23
N GLY A 53 -8.55 -21.00 24.01
CA GLY A 53 -9.58 -21.33 24.97
C GLY A 53 -9.60 -22.79 25.35
N ARG A 54 -10.67 -23.19 26.06
CA ARG A 54 -10.93 -24.58 26.41
C ARG A 54 -11.86 -25.20 25.38
N TYR A 55 -11.46 -26.35 24.87
CA TYR A 55 -12.22 -27.10 23.88
C TYR A 55 -12.52 -28.50 24.37
N HIS A 56 -13.75 -28.95 24.15
CA HIS A 56 -14.14 -30.33 24.40
C HIS A 56 -13.87 -31.16 23.15
N VAL A 57 -13.15 -32.28 23.31
CA VAL A 57 -12.73 -33.16 22.23
C VAL A 57 -13.49 -34.47 22.31
N TYR A 58 -14.06 -34.86 21.19
CA TYR A 58 -14.87 -36.06 21.01
C TYR A 58 -14.15 -37.09 20.17
N SER A 59 -14.56 -38.38 20.34
CA SER A 59 -14.20 -39.45 19.40
C SER A 59 -15.36 -39.68 18.43
N TYR A 60 -15.03 -39.98 17.16
CA TYR A 60 -16.01 -40.51 16.20
C TYR A 60 -16.49 -41.93 16.55
N ASN A 61 -15.95 -42.55 17.61
CA ASN A 61 -16.21 -43.94 18.02
C ASN A 61 -15.86 -44.98 16.96
N GLU A 62 -15.14 -44.59 15.93
CA GLU A 62 -14.64 -45.43 14.87
C GLU A 62 -13.11 -45.48 14.91
N SER A 63 -12.56 -46.61 14.48
CA SER A 63 -11.12 -46.75 14.35
C SER A 63 -10.77 -47.49 13.07
N PHE A 64 -9.75 -47.00 12.41
CA PHE A 64 -9.35 -47.52 11.10
C PHE A 64 -7.98 -48.18 11.15
N ARG A 65 -7.75 -49.11 10.23
CA ARG A 65 -6.45 -49.80 10.03
C ARG A 65 -6.16 -49.89 8.55
N TYR A 66 -5.46 -48.90 8.02
CA TYR A 66 -5.12 -48.88 6.59
C TYR A 66 -3.70 -49.37 6.31
N ILE A 67 -2.82 -49.37 7.34
CA ILE A 67 -1.41 -49.72 7.17
C ILE A 67 -0.91 -50.70 8.24
N LYS A 68 0.22 -51.35 7.94
CA LYS A 68 1.09 -52.03 8.90
C LYS A 68 2.37 -51.22 9.08
N TYR A 69 2.86 -51.15 10.29
CA TYR A 69 4.21 -50.70 10.61
C TYR A 69 5.01 -51.84 11.23
N LYS A 70 6.18 -52.17 10.67
CA LYS A 70 6.95 -53.35 11.06
C LYS A 70 6.07 -54.63 11.13
N ASN A 71 5.22 -54.84 10.13
CA ASN A 71 4.26 -55.93 9.99
C ASN A 71 3.09 -55.94 11.02
N LEU A 72 3.00 -54.96 11.91
CA LEU A 72 1.90 -54.85 12.87
C LEU A 72 0.88 -53.86 12.36
N PRO A 73 -0.43 -54.25 12.31
CA PRO A 73 -1.50 -53.34 11.95
C PRO A 73 -1.58 -52.13 12.90
N GLN A 74 -1.68 -50.93 12.32
CA GLN A 74 -1.77 -49.70 13.10
C GLN A 74 -3.22 -49.26 13.18
N ARG A 75 -3.76 -49.21 14.40
CA ARG A 75 -5.12 -48.71 14.66
C ARG A 75 -5.04 -47.22 15.03
N ILE A 76 -5.83 -46.41 14.38
CA ILE A 76 -6.00 -44.97 14.71
C ILE A 76 -7.48 -44.70 15.00
N HIS A 77 -7.73 -44.06 16.13
CA HIS A 77 -9.02 -43.44 16.45
C HIS A 77 -9.03 -42.03 15.95
N GLU A 78 -10.18 -41.55 15.47
CA GLU A 78 -10.32 -40.22 14.94
C GLU A 78 -11.00 -39.32 15.95
N TYR A 79 -10.48 -38.11 16.12
CA TYR A 79 -11.00 -37.12 17.07
C TYR A 79 -11.39 -35.83 16.37
N TYR A 80 -12.34 -35.12 16.98
CA TYR A 80 -12.77 -33.81 16.55
C TYR A 80 -13.10 -32.94 17.75
N TYR A 81 -13.18 -31.67 17.51
CA TYR A 81 -13.73 -30.68 18.43
C TYR A 81 -14.64 -29.71 17.67
N ILE A 82 -15.44 -28.94 18.39
CA ILE A 82 -16.31 -27.90 17.83
C ILE A 82 -15.69 -26.55 18.21
N ASN A 83 -15.37 -25.74 17.22
CA ASN A 83 -14.79 -24.42 17.45
C ASN A 83 -15.85 -23.40 17.89
N ASN A 84 -15.42 -22.17 18.21
CA ASN A 84 -16.31 -21.10 18.67
C ASN A 84 -17.34 -20.66 17.60
N GLU A 85 -17.14 -21.02 16.34
CA GLU A 85 -18.06 -20.76 15.22
C GLU A 85 -18.99 -21.95 14.94
N SER A 86 -19.04 -22.94 15.83
CA SER A 86 -19.82 -24.17 15.71
C SER A 86 -19.43 -25.09 14.54
N LYS A 87 -18.17 -25.01 14.08
CA LYS A 87 -17.63 -25.90 13.05
C LYS A 87 -16.91 -27.08 13.67
N ILE A 88 -17.09 -28.25 13.05
CA ILE A 88 -16.44 -29.50 13.44
C ILE A 88 -15.06 -29.55 12.76
N LEU A 89 -14.01 -29.60 13.56
CA LEU A 89 -12.62 -29.63 13.09
C LEU A 89 -11.88 -30.83 13.65
N PRO A 90 -10.94 -31.45 12.89
CA PRO A 90 -10.18 -32.58 13.37
C PRO A 90 -9.16 -32.19 14.45
N ALA A 91 -8.99 -33.11 15.40
CA ALA A 91 -7.94 -33.08 16.40
C ALA A 91 -7.03 -34.30 16.25
N TYR A 92 -5.73 -34.11 16.41
CA TYR A 92 -4.72 -35.15 16.21
C TYR A 92 -3.90 -35.39 17.49
N CYS A 93 -3.66 -36.67 17.79
CA CYS A 93 -2.89 -37.10 18.94
C CYS A 93 -1.42 -36.71 18.85
N MET A 94 -0.90 -36.09 19.92
CA MET A 94 0.49 -35.72 20.05
C MET A 94 1.33 -36.73 20.83
N ASN A 95 0.71 -37.56 21.66
CA ASN A 95 1.40 -38.50 22.55
C ASN A 95 0.99 -39.96 22.24
N LEU A 96 1.82 -40.69 21.51
CA LEU A 96 1.57 -42.12 21.24
C LEU A 96 1.61 -42.93 22.53
N GLY A 97 0.57 -43.74 22.77
CA GLY A 97 0.49 -44.65 23.91
C GLY A 97 -0.23 -44.14 25.16
N LEU A 98 -0.71 -42.86 25.14
CA LEU A 98 -1.63 -42.37 26.16
C LEU A 98 -3.11 -42.61 25.76
N GLY A 99 -4.02 -42.51 26.71
CA GLY A 99 -5.47 -42.62 26.45
C GLY A 99 -5.98 -41.48 25.62
N GLY A 100 -6.93 -41.74 24.73
CA GLY A 100 -7.58 -40.74 23.90
C GLY A 100 -9.07 -40.56 24.23
N ALA A 101 -9.78 -39.73 23.47
CA ALA A 101 -11.22 -39.43 23.73
C ALA A 101 -12.12 -40.65 23.65
N GLU A 102 -11.73 -41.73 23.00
CA GLU A 102 -12.47 -43.01 22.98
C GLU A 102 -12.42 -43.75 24.31
N THR A 103 -11.54 -43.41 25.25
CA THR A 103 -11.40 -44.05 26.56
C THR A 103 -12.24 -43.43 27.63
N ILE A 104 -12.87 -42.27 27.36
CA ILE A 104 -13.74 -41.55 28.28
C ILE A 104 -15.12 -41.35 27.62
N ASP A 105 -16.17 -41.79 28.29
CA ASP A 105 -17.53 -41.57 27.79
C ASP A 105 -17.80 -40.05 27.65
N GLY A 106 -18.18 -39.63 26.45
CA GLY A 106 -18.40 -38.23 26.08
C GLY A 106 -17.14 -37.45 25.67
N GLY A 107 -15.92 -37.96 25.86
CA GLY A 107 -14.68 -37.24 25.52
C GLY A 107 -14.02 -36.50 26.70
N TYR A 108 -13.14 -35.52 26.45
CA TYR A 108 -12.46 -34.75 27.48
C TYR A 108 -12.07 -33.35 27.00
N ASP A 109 -11.77 -32.47 27.97
CA ASP A 109 -11.37 -31.10 27.72
C ASP A 109 -9.87 -30.94 27.51
N VAL A 110 -9.50 -30.03 26.62
CA VAL A 110 -8.14 -29.57 26.43
C VAL A 110 -8.08 -28.02 26.51
N ASP A 111 -7.02 -27.51 27.09
CA ASP A 111 -6.75 -26.08 27.16
C ASP A 111 -5.78 -25.69 26.04
N ALA A 112 -6.24 -24.84 25.08
CA ALA A 112 -5.44 -24.33 23.97
C ALA A 112 -5.00 -22.89 24.28
N GLU A 113 -3.78 -22.73 24.79
CA GLU A 113 -3.22 -21.42 25.17
C GLU A 113 -2.14 -20.93 24.21
N LYS A 114 -1.68 -21.79 23.29
CA LYS A 114 -0.62 -21.49 22.34
C LYS A 114 -0.74 -22.31 21.06
N PHE A 115 -0.02 -21.88 20.04
CA PHE A 115 0.23 -22.69 18.85
C PHE A 115 1.28 -23.76 19.12
N ILE A 116 1.37 -24.75 18.22
CA ILE A 116 2.43 -25.76 18.25
C ILE A 116 3.78 -25.07 18.04
N ASP A 117 4.71 -25.26 18.99
CA ASP A 117 6.05 -24.64 18.94
C ASP A 117 7.00 -25.35 17.96
N ASP A 118 6.80 -26.65 17.67
CA ASP A 118 7.61 -27.39 16.69
C ASP A 118 7.16 -27.05 15.27
N ASN A 119 7.94 -26.23 14.59
CA ASN A 119 7.66 -25.79 13.22
C ASN A 119 7.50 -26.97 12.24
N VAL A 120 8.22 -28.06 12.47
CA VAL A 120 8.12 -29.25 11.59
C VAL A 120 6.81 -29.98 11.81
N VAL A 121 6.38 -30.15 13.06
CA VAL A 121 5.07 -30.74 13.39
C VAL A 121 3.95 -29.86 12.84
N ASN A 122 4.03 -28.54 13.06
CA ASN A 122 3.09 -27.59 12.49
C ASN A 122 2.99 -27.74 10.96
N SER A 123 4.13 -27.75 10.24
CA SER A 123 4.17 -27.92 8.79
C SER A 123 3.61 -29.28 8.33
N ILE A 124 3.83 -30.37 9.07
CA ILE A 124 3.24 -31.66 8.76
C ILE A 124 1.72 -31.61 8.83
N VAL A 125 1.14 -30.99 9.90
CA VAL A 125 -0.31 -30.84 10.02
C VAL A 125 -0.87 -29.98 8.89
N LEU A 126 -0.21 -28.86 8.56
CA LEU A 126 -0.61 -27.95 7.46
C LEU A 126 -0.53 -28.62 6.07
N ASN A 127 0.30 -29.64 5.89
CA ASN A 127 0.34 -30.47 4.69
C ASN A 127 -0.62 -31.66 4.72
N GLY A 128 -1.41 -31.81 5.80
CA GLY A 128 -2.42 -32.81 5.99
C GLY A 128 -3.85 -32.27 5.92
N TYR A 129 -4.82 -33.12 6.30
CA TYR A 129 -6.24 -32.74 6.41
C TYR A 129 -6.48 -31.93 7.71
N PRO A 130 -7.28 -30.85 7.72
CA PRO A 130 -8.17 -30.36 6.66
C PRO A 130 -7.51 -29.31 5.75
N TYR A 131 -6.23 -28.96 5.93
CA TYR A 131 -5.54 -27.91 5.16
C TYR A 131 -5.29 -28.34 3.69
N LYS A 132 -5.19 -29.63 3.45
CA LYS A 132 -5.26 -30.26 2.12
C LYS A 132 -6.54 -31.07 2.03
N THR A 133 -7.24 -30.93 0.91
CA THR A 133 -8.45 -31.68 0.62
C THR A 133 -8.14 -33.17 0.38
N VAL A 134 -9.17 -34.01 0.46
CA VAL A 134 -9.11 -35.44 0.14
C VAL A 134 -8.47 -35.65 -1.24
N ASN A 135 -8.85 -34.85 -2.24
CA ASN A 135 -8.31 -34.92 -3.60
C ASN A 135 -6.84 -34.53 -3.67
N GLU A 136 -6.42 -33.44 -2.98
CA GLU A 136 -5.01 -33.03 -2.93
C GLU A 136 -4.12 -34.08 -2.26
N LEU A 137 -4.65 -34.80 -1.28
CA LEU A 137 -3.96 -35.91 -0.62
C LEU A 137 -3.98 -37.21 -1.43
N GLY A 138 -4.81 -37.31 -2.47
CA GLY A 138 -4.92 -38.44 -3.35
C GLY A 138 -5.56 -39.70 -2.68
N VAL A 139 -6.44 -39.50 -1.70
CA VAL A 139 -7.14 -40.56 -0.96
C VAL A 139 -8.65 -40.55 -1.27
N ASP A 140 -9.41 -41.57 -0.82
CA ASP A 140 -10.81 -41.74 -1.22
C ASP A 140 -11.81 -40.95 -0.38
N ASN A 141 -11.49 -40.73 0.90
CA ASN A 141 -12.40 -40.14 1.86
C ASN A 141 -11.65 -39.45 3.00
N GLU A 142 -12.39 -38.71 3.83
CA GLU A 142 -11.83 -37.97 4.95
C GLU A 142 -11.19 -38.86 6.02
N SER A 143 -11.71 -40.05 6.29
CA SER A 143 -11.10 -40.97 7.25
C SER A 143 -9.71 -41.41 6.81
N GLN A 144 -9.50 -41.70 5.53
CA GLN A 144 -8.17 -41.97 4.98
C GLN A 144 -7.26 -40.72 5.08
N ALA A 145 -7.80 -39.53 4.85
CA ALA A 145 -7.07 -38.28 4.95
C ALA A 145 -6.63 -37.97 6.39
N ARG A 146 -7.56 -38.09 7.36
CA ARG A 146 -7.28 -37.94 8.80
C ARG A 146 -6.27 -38.98 9.29
N TYR A 147 -6.46 -40.23 8.89
CA TYR A 147 -5.52 -41.32 9.22
C TYR A 147 -4.10 -41.01 8.72
N ALA A 148 -3.96 -40.61 7.47
CA ALA A 148 -2.67 -40.30 6.88
C ALA A 148 -1.99 -39.13 7.60
N THR A 149 -2.72 -38.10 7.94
CA THR A 149 -2.24 -36.93 8.69
C THR A 149 -1.77 -37.34 10.10
N GLN A 150 -2.59 -38.10 10.83
CA GLN A 150 -2.25 -38.58 12.17
C GLN A 150 -0.96 -39.43 12.15
N PHE A 151 -0.82 -40.34 11.19
CA PHE A 151 0.35 -41.21 11.15
C PHE A 151 1.62 -40.43 10.75
N ALA A 152 1.52 -39.44 9.88
CA ALA A 152 2.62 -38.54 9.54
C ALA A 152 3.12 -37.75 10.76
N ILE A 153 2.23 -37.28 11.62
CA ILE A 153 2.57 -36.61 12.90
C ILE A 153 3.34 -37.61 13.79
N TRP A 154 2.87 -38.84 13.92
CA TRP A 154 3.54 -39.86 14.75
C TRP A 154 4.90 -40.26 14.23
N ILE A 155 5.12 -40.29 12.91
CA ILE A 155 6.47 -40.54 12.34
C ILE A 155 7.46 -39.50 12.90
N LYS A 156 7.07 -38.21 12.88
CA LYS A 156 7.95 -37.14 13.39
C LYS A 156 8.16 -37.23 14.89
N LEU A 157 7.05 -37.32 15.66
CA LEU A 157 7.12 -37.27 17.14
C LEU A 157 7.79 -38.47 17.78
N ASN A 158 7.71 -39.63 17.12
CA ASN A 158 8.26 -40.90 17.69
C ASN A 158 9.46 -41.42 16.89
N ASN A 159 10.02 -40.62 15.97
CA ASN A 159 11.14 -41.02 15.10
C ASN A 159 10.93 -42.38 14.42
N LEU A 160 9.72 -42.61 13.87
CA LEU A 160 9.41 -43.85 13.19
C LEU A 160 10.07 -43.88 11.81
N ASP A 161 10.59 -45.04 11.40
CA ASP A 161 11.17 -45.20 10.07
C ASP A 161 10.06 -45.39 9.02
N ILE A 162 9.87 -44.37 8.19
CA ILE A 162 8.83 -44.30 7.15
C ILE A 162 8.93 -45.45 6.12
N ASN A 163 10.09 -46.10 6.00
CA ASN A 163 10.29 -47.24 5.08
C ASN A 163 9.63 -48.52 5.56
N HIS A 164 9.27 -48.62 6.83
CA HIS A 164 8.59 -49.78 7.39
C HIS A 164 7.06 -49.74 7.29
N ILE A 165 6.52 -48.75 6.57
CA ILE A 165 5.10 -48.59 6.34
C ILE A 165 4.70 -49.34 5.07
N VAL A 166 3.77 -50.28 5.20
CA VAL A 166 3.16 -50.99 4.08
C VAL A 166 1.61 -50.95 4.19
N PRO A 167 0.89 -51.03 3.08
CA PRO A 167 -0.59 -51.05 3.14
C PRO A 167 -1.07 -52.38 3.78
N MET A 168 -2.23 -52.32 4.41
CA MET A 168 -2.94 -53.52 4.89
C MET A 168 -3.40 -54.39 3.71
N GLU A 169 -3.88 -53.74 2.67
CA GLU A 169 -4.38 -54.32 1.42
C GLU A 169 -3.97 -53.36 0.27
N ASP A 170 -3.87 -53.85 -0.95
CA ASP A 170 -3.40 -53.08 -2.11
C ASP A 170 -4.20 -51.82 -2.38
N GLN A 171 -5.53 -51.83 -2.09
CA GLN A 171 -6.39 -50.66 -2.22
C GLN A 171 -5.97 -49.49 -1.31
N TYR A 172 -5.23 -49.73 -0.22
CA TYR A 172 -4.75 -48.69 0.70
C TYR A 172 -3.32 -48.20 0.36
N LEU A 173 -2.77 -48.55 -0.79
CA LEU A 173 -1.46 -48.03 -1.24
C LEU A 173 -1.44 -46.51 -1.29
N LYS A 174 -2.59 -45.89 -1.70
CA LYS A 174 -2.75 -44.45 -1.71
C LYS A 174 -2.66 -43.79 -0.33
N VAL A 175 -3.10 -44.45 0.74
CA VAL A 175 -2.95 -43.96 2.12
C VAL A 175 -1.48 -43.95 2.53
N VAL A 176 -0.72 -45.00 2.18
CA VAL A 176 0.74 -45.05 2.39
C VAL A 176 1.43 -43.92 1.65
N GLN A 177 1.00 -43.62 0.41
CA GLN A 177 1.56 -42.53 -0.39
C GLN A 177 1.23 -41.16 0.23
N ALA A 178 -0.02 -40.98 0.68
CA ALA A 178 -0.43 -39.77 1.37
C ALA A 178 0.38 -39.51 2.65
N ILE A 179 0.59 -40.53 3.49
CA ILE A 179 1.46 -40.45 4.69
C ILE A 179 2.85 -39.92 4.30
N LYS A 180 3.46 -40.52 3.28
CA LYS A 180 4.79 -40.14 2.82
C LYS A 180 4.83 -38.70 2.28
N ASN A 181 3.83 -38.31 1.47
CA ASN A 181 3.75 -36.98 0.90
C ASN A 181 3.55 -35.94 2.00
N ILE A 182 2.64 -36.16 2.95
CA ILE A 182 2.38 -35.25 4.09
C ILE A 182 3.68 -35.08 4.89
N TYR A 183 4.35 -36.17 5.23
CA TYR A 183 5.58 -36.13 6.02
C TYR A 183 6.70 -35.38 5.29
N TYR A 184 7.02 -35.77 4.03
CA TYR A 184 8.13 -35.18 3.28
C TYR A 184 7.84 -33.70 2.91
N ASN A 185 6.62 -33.35 2.55
CA ASN A 185 6.26 -31.98 2.29
C ASN A 185 6.35 -31.13 3.57
N GLY A 186 5.95 -31.68 4.71
CA GLY A 186 6.05 -31.00 6.00
C GLY A 186 7.49 -30.71 6.43
N ILE A 187 8.39 -31.72 6.36
CA ILE A 187 9.78 -31.53 6.78
C ILE A 187 10.62 -30.68 5.82
N ASN A 188 10.20 -30.56 4.56
CA ASN A 188 10.88 -29.76 3.53
C ASN A 188 10.18 -28.43 3.22
N SER A 189 9.13 -28.06 3.98
CA SER A 189 8.40 -26.83 3.74
C SER A 189 9.27 -25.60 4.06
N ASN A 190 9.38 -24.71 3.08
CA ASN A 190 10.00 -23.40 3.22
C ASN A 190 8.97 -22.27 3.02
N GLU A 191 7.68 -22.60 3.03
CA GLU A 191 6.60 -21.63 2.84
C GLU A 191 6.57 -20.62 3.98
N ILE A 192 6.47 -19.34 3.64
CA ILE A 192 6.31 -18.25 4.61
C ILE A 192 4.82 -17.98 4.79
N TYR A 193 4.32 -18.26 5.98
CA TYR A 193 2.93 -18.02 6.33
C TYR A 193 2.78 -16.68 7.06
N THR A 194 1.75 -15.90 6.68
CA THR A 194 1.36 -14.66 7.36
C THR A 194 -0.14 -14.68 7.68
N ASN A 195 -0.55 -13.91 8.66
CA ASN A 195 -1.96 -13.73 8.99
C ASN A 195 -2.58 -12.66 8.08
N GLY A 196 -2.74 -12.99 6.79
CA GLY A 196 -3.24 -12.08 5.77
C GLY A 196 -2.22 -11.01 5.36
N VAL A 197 -2.70 -9.85 4.94
CA VAL A 197 -1.91 -8.74 4.41
C VAL A 197 -1.78 -7.62 5.43
N SER A 198 -0.58 -7.04 5.54
CA SER A 198 -0.36 -5.72 6.14
C SER A 198 0.00 -4.70 5.06
N ILE A 199 -0.30 -3.43 5.33
CA ILE A 199 -0.04 -2.30 4.43
C ILE A 199 0.61 -1.17 5.20
N GLU A 200 1.64 -0.55 4.63
CA GLU A 200 2.28 0.65 5.16
C GLU A 200 2.49 1.68 4.05
N GLU A 201 2.35 2.96 4.36
CA GLU A 201 2.72 4.04 3.44
C GLU A 201 4.25 4.12 3.40
N VAL A 202 4.82 4.11 2.20
CA VAL A 202 6.25 4.35 2.00
C VAL A 202 6.42 5.87 1.92
N ASP A 203 7.12 6.46 2.91
CA ASP A 203 7.49 7.86 2.82
C ASP A 203 8.22 8.08 1.51
N ASN A 204 7.64 8.92 0.66
CA ASN A 204 8.28 9.35 -0.56
C ASN A 204 9.50 10.19 -0.19
N LEU A 205 10.62 9.56 0.13
CA LEU A 205 11.95 10.14 0.05
C LEU A 205 12.34 10.33 -1.41
N TYR A 206 11.42 10.87 -2.22
CA TYR A 206 11.82 11.59 -3.41
C TYR A 206 12.38 12.94 -2.91
N ASN A 207 13.68 12.94 -2.67
CA ASN A 207 14.44 14.18 -2.65
C ASN A 207 14.09 14.93 -3.93
N GLU A 208 13.46 16.08 -3.79
CA GLU A 208 13.15 17.03 -4.87
C GLU A 208 14.41 17.55 -5.59
N ASP A 209 15.60 17.04 -5.28
CA ASP A 209 16.90 17.51 -5.75
C ASP A 209 17.71 16.47 -6.56
N LYS A 210 17.10 15.42 -7.07
CA LYS A 210 17.76 14.62 -8.11
C LYS A 210 17.02 14.80 -9.41
N ASP A 211 17.69 15.49 -10.34
CA ASP A 211 17.42 15.46 -11.76
C ASP A 211 16.98 14.05 -12.17
N ILE A 212 15.67 13.88 -12.39
CA ILE A 212 15.13 12.71 -13.06
C ILE A 212 15.33 12.99 -14.56
N THR A 213 16.59 13.08 -14.94
CA THR A 213 17.02 13.03 -16.34
C THR A 213 17.60 11.64 -16.54
N GLU A 214 16.96 10.96 -17.48
CA GLU A 214 17.45 9.79 -18.22
C GLU A 214 17.18 8.41 -17.61
N ASN A 215 16.32 7.71 -18.34
CA ASN A 215 16.17 6.25 -18.46
C ASN A 215 15.15 5.50 -17.63
N ASN A 216 14.00 6.06 -17.31
CA ASN A 216 12.84 5.18 -17.05
C ASN A 216 11.56 5.86 -17.55
N ASN A 217 10.66 5.09 -18.12
CA ASN A 217 9.33 5.46 -18.62
C ASN A 217 8.39 6.17 -17.60
N LEU A 218 8.96 6.89 -16.64
CA LEU A 218 8.29 7.79 -15.70
C LEU A 218 7.82 9.10 -16.36
N ASP A 219 8.25 9.36 -17.61
CA ASP A 219 7.97 10.60 -18.36
C ASP A 219 6.52 10.78 -18.79
N LYS A 220 5.61 9.92 -18.34
CA LYS A 220 4.18 9.98 -18.69
C LYS A 220 3.21 9.75 -17.54
N LEU A 221 3.61 9.90 -16.29
CA LEU A 221 2.60 10.28 -15.31
C LEU A 221 2.29 11.74 -15.60
N ASP A 222 1.19 11.92 -16.30
CA ASP A 222 0.55 13.22 -16.39
C ASP A 222 0.48 13.74 -14.95
N GLU A 223 1.09 14.91 -14.65
CA GLU A 223 1.07 15.54 -13.34
C GLU A 223 -0.36 15.89 -12.86
N SER A 224 -1.34 15.39 -13.59
CA SER A 224 -2.75 15.38 -13.27
C SER A 224 -3.12 14.50 -12.08
N TYR A 225 -2.20 13.72 -11.51
CA TYR A 225 -2.47 12.83 -10.39
C TYR A 225 -1.68 13.20 -9.13
N TYR A 226 -2.32 13.08 -7.97
CA TYR A 226 -1.59 12.86 -6.72
C TYR A 226 -1.14 11.41 -6.68
N SER A 227 0.07 11.17 -6.18
CA SER A 227 0.64 9.83 -6.10
C SER A 227 1.07 9.51 -4.68
N LYS A 228 0.71 8.31 -4.20
CA LYS A 228 1.14 7.75 -2.91
C LYS A 228 1.59 6.32 -3.11
N MET A 229 2.71 5.95 -2.49
CA MET A 229 3.25 4.59 -2.58
C MET A 229 3.01 3.83 -1.28
N TYR A 230 2.64 2.56 -1.42
CA TYR A 230 2.39 1.65 -0.31
C TYR A 230 3.18 0.36 -0.50
N LYS A 231 3.66 -0.18 0.60
CA LYS A 231 4.26 -1.50 0.67
C LYS A 231 3.26 -2.47 1.28
N LEU A 232 3.17 -3.64 0.68
CA LEU A 232 2.33 -4.75 1.13
C LEU A 232 3.22 -5.88 1.64
N GLU A 233 2.95 -6.36 2.84
CA GLU A 233 3.63 -7.52 3.39
C GLU A 233 2.63 -8.67 3.54
N TYR A 234 2.90 -9.78 2.90
CA TYR A 234 2.11 -11.01 2.95
C TYR A 234 2.96 -12.21 2.57
N GLY A 235 2.57 -13.40 3.06
CA GLY A 235 3.21 -14.68 2.82
C GLY A 235 2.67 -15.42 1.61
N ASP A 236 3.27 -16.61 1.36
CA ASP A 236 2.91 -17.49 0.24
C ASP A 236 1.52 -18.13 0.42
N ASN A 237 0.99 -18.07 1.63
CA ASN A 237 -0.32 -18.58 1.99
C ASN A 237 -1.50 -17.65 1.63
N VAL A 238 -1.24 -16.43 1.15
CA VAL A 238 -2.31 -15.49 0.76
C VAL A 238 -2.85 -15.88 -0.62
N LEU A 239 -4.18 -16.08 -0.70
CA LEU A 239 -4.87 -16.57 -1.88
C LEU A 239 -5.50 -15.48 -2.72
N ASN A 240 -5.97 -14.40 -2.08
CA ASN A 240 -6.58 -13.25 -2.72
C ASN A 240 -6.37 -11.99 -1.89
N ILE A 241 -6.29 -10.85 -2.57
CA ILE A 241 -6.21 -9.52 -1.98
C ILE A 241 -7.16 -8.62 -2.76
N ASP A 242 -8.23 -8.19 -2.11
CA ASP A 242 -9.17 -7.22 -2.63
C ASP A 242 -8.89 -5.86 -1.98
N LEU A 243 -8.72 -4.82 -2.80
CA LEU A 243 -8.40 -3.47 -2.36
C LEU A 243 -9.45 -2.48 -2.84
N ASN A 244 -9.96 -1.67 -1.92
CA ASN A 244 -10.89 -0.58 -2.19
C ASN A 244 -10.45 0.70 -1.47
N VAL A 245 -10.70 1.85 -2.09
CA VAL A 245 -10.35 3.15 -1.51
C VAL A 245 -11.62 3.99 -1.34
N ASP A 246 -11.88 4.38 -0.10
CA ASP A 246 -12.99 5.25 0.28
C ASP A 246 -12.51 6.69 0.47
N GLY A 247 -13.39 7.66 0.25
CA GLY A 247 -13.13 9.08 0.53
C GLY A 247 -12.57 9.87 -0.65
N ILE A 248 -12.32 9.22 -1.79
CA ILE A 248 -11.87 9.87 -3.05
C ILE A 248 -12.71 9.40 -4.23
N LYS A 249 -12.78 10.24 -5.27
CA LYS A 249 -13.43 9.91 -6.54
C LYS A 249 -12.39 9.45 -7.53
N ASN A 250 -12.68 8.35 -8.21
CA ASN A 250 -11.80 7.79 -9.23
C ASN A 250 -10.35 7.63 -8.73
N TYR A 251 -9.83 6.46 -8.80
CA TYR A 251 -8.43 6.18 -8.49
C TYR A 251 -7.91 5.06 -9.37
N LEU A 252 -6.59 4.95 -9.46
CA LEU A 252 -5.92 3.85 -10.11
C LEU A 252 -4.92 3.23 -9.15
N ILE A 253 -4.87 1.91 -9.14
CA ILE A 253 -3.79 1.16 -8.51
C ILE A 253 -2.83 0.70 -9.62
N VAL A 254 -1.58 1.09 -9.47
CA VAL A 254 -0.53 0.77 -10.44
C VAL A 254 0.70 0.22 -9.74
N ASP A 255 1.56 -0.46 -10.50
CA ASP A 255 2.86 -0.89 -10.01
C ASP A 255 3.86 0.29 -9.93
N ARG A 256 5.10 0.01 -9.52
CA ARG A 256 6.18 1.01 -9.45
C ARG A 256 6.43 1.71 -10.80
N ASN A 257 6.17 1.02 -11.91
CA ASN A 257 6.38 1.52 -13.28
C ASN A 257 5.13 2.16 -13.90
N ASN A 258 4.10 2.45 -13.10
CA ASN A 258 2.81 3.02 -13.51
C ASN A 258 1.96 2.11 -14.42
N LYS A 259 2.24 0.82 -14.43
CA LYS A 259 1.38 -0.15 -15.12
C LYS A 259 0.20 -0.51 -14.22
N LYS A 260 -1.01 -0.46 -14.76
CA LYS A 260 -2.22 -0.85 -14.03
C LYS A 260 -2.11 -2.27 -13.49
N ILE A 261 -2.48 -2.45 -12.23
CA ILE A 261 -2.52 -3.72 -11.55
C ILE A 261 -3.97 -4.21 -11.54
N ASP A 262 -4.22 -5.36 -12.18
CA ASP A 262 -5.52 -6.03 -12.14
C ASP A 262 -5.60 -7.09 -11.02
N ASN A 263 -4.46 -7.57 -10.55
CA ASN A 263 -4.33 -8.48 -9.41
C ASN A 263 -3.22 -8.00 -8.48
N ILE A 264 -3.54 -7.80 -7.21
CA ILE A 264 -2.59 -7.33 -6.21
C ILE A 264 -1.55 -8.41 -5.86
N ILE A 265 -1.92 -9.71 -5.92
CA ILE A 265 -0.97 -10.81 -5.64
C ILE A 265 0.20 -10.76 -6.62
N GLY A 266 1.41 -10.91 -6.06
CA GLY A 266 2.67 -10.75 -6.81
C GLY A 266 3.26 -9.35 -6.74
N ASN A 267 2.48 -8.34 -6.30
CA ASN A 267 2.93 -6.98 -6.15
C ASN A 267 3.14 -6.66 -4.66
N LYS A 268 4.39 -6.46 -4.25
CA LYS A 268 4.75 -6.07 -2.87
C LYS A 268 4.76 -4.56 -2.67
N GLU A 269 4.74 -3.80 -3.76
CA GLU A 269 4.63 -2.34 -3.76
C GLU A 269 3.56 -1.93 -4.77
N ILE A 270 2.69 -1.05 -4.33
CA ILE A 270 1.63 -0.47 -5.14
C ILE A 270 1.65 1.04 -5.04
N LYS A 271 1.21 1.68 -6.10
CA LYS A 271 1.04 3.13 -6.14
C LYS A 271 -0.43 3.47 -6.33
N LEU A 272 -0.95 4.31 -5.44
CA LEU A 272 -2.28 4.90 -5.54
C LEU A 272 -2.15 6.21 -6.32
N LEU A 273 -2.81 6.30 -7.47
CA LEU A 273 -2.93 7.51 -8.28
C LEU A 273 -4.33 8.09 -8.14
N ILE A 274 -4.43 9.35 -7.72
CA ILE A 274 -5.67 10.07 -7.47
C ILE A 274 -5.77 11.24 -8.46
N PRO A 275 -6.74 11.23 -9.40
CA PRO A 275 -6.89 12.31 -10.39
C PRO A 275 -7.17 13.65 -9.70
N ARG A 276 -6.35 14.66 -9.96
CA ARG A 276 -6.52 16.02 -9.40
C ARG A 276 -7.78 16.68 -9.89
N LYS A 277 -8.16 16.42 -11.13
CA LYS A 277 -9.38 16.95 -11.75
C LYS A 277 -10.65 16.54 -10.99
N ASP A 278 -10.69 15.32 -10.48
CA ASP A 278 -11.86 14.76 -9.80
C ASP A 278 -11.86 15.00 -8.29
N ASN A 279 -10.70 15.41 -7.74
CA ASN A 279 -10.44 15.52 -6.30
C ASN A 279 -9.71 16.82 -5.99
N SER A 280 -10.41 17.80 -5.47
CA SER A 280 -9.87 19.11 -5.08
C SER A 280 -9.84 19.30 -3.56
N GLY A 281 -8.97 20.17 -3.09
CA GLY A 281 -8.81 20.47 -1.67
C GLY A 281 -7.96 19.45 -0.91
N ASN A 282 -8.02 19.52 0.41
CA ASN A 282 -7.37 18.53 1.26
C ASN A 282 -8.18 17.24 1.23
N LEU A 283 -7.52 16.15 0.90
CA LEU A 283 -8.13 14.83 0.77
C LEU A 283 -7.81 13.99 2.00
N ASN A 284 -8.81 13.28 2.50
CA ASN A 284 -8.65 12.19 3.45
C ASN A 284 -9.28 10.94 2.83
N TYR A 285 -8.59 9.84 2.89
CA TYR A 285 -9.05 8.59 2.31
C TYR A 285 -8.67 7.40 3.17
N LYS A 286 -9.34 6.29 2.93
CA LYS A 286 -9.10 5.03 3.61
C LYS A 286 -8.91 3.94 2.56
N ILE A 287 -7.76 3.27 2.58
CA ILE A 287 -7.52 2.07 1.80
C ILE A 287 -7.95 0.89 2.66
N ASN A 288 -8.96 0.16 2.20
CA ASN A 288 -9.41 -1.07 2.82
C ASN A 288 -8.84 -2.24 2.02
N ILE A 289 -8.32 -3.24 2.73
CA ILE A 289 -7.82 -4.48 2.15
C ILE A 289 -8.55 -5.64 2.80
N GLU A 290 -9.23 -6.45 2.01
CA GLU A 290 -9.70 -7.77 2.40
C GLU A 290 -8.73 -8.81 1.82
N SER A 291 -8.20 -9.66 2.68
CA SER A 291 -7.32 -10.75 2.27
C SER A 291 -7.88 -12.10 2.66
N ARG A 292 -7.86 -13.03 1.71
CA ARG A 292 -8.17 -14.45 1.93
C ARG A 292 -6.88 -15.22 1.97
N TYR A 293 -6.64 -15.98 3.03
CA TYR A 293 -5.38 -16.69 3.23
C TYR A 293 -5.59 -18.07 3.84
N LYS A 294 -4.63 -18.98 3.60
CA LYS A 294 -4.58 -20.26 4.28
C LYS A 294 -4.03 -20.05 5.69
N GLU A 295 -4.64 -20.74 6.66
CA GLU A 295 -4.13 -20.73 8.02
C GLU A 295 -2.72 -21.35 8.08
N GLY A 296 -1.82 -20.69 8.76
CA GLY A 296 -0.40 -21.11 8.88
C GLY A 296 -0.04 -21.64 10.27
N ALA A 297 -1.03 -21.80 11.16
CA ALA A 297 -0.78 -22.22 12.54
C ALA A 297 -1.79 -23.27 12.98
N VAL A 298 -1.37 -24.10 13.94
CA VAL A 298 -2.17 -25.15 14.56
C VAL A 298 -2.10 -24.98 16.08
N LEU A 299 -3.23 -25.12 16.76
CA LEU A 299 -3.26 -24.98 18.22
C LEU A 299 -2.70 -26.23 18.92
N PHE A 300 -2.01 -26.00 20.02
CA PHE A 300 -1.63 -27.03 20.96
C PHE A 300 -2.66 -27.10 22.09
N GLY A 301 -3.44 -28.18 22.14
CA GLY A 301 -4.42 -28.45 23.18
C GLY A 301 -3.84 -29.35 24.27
N LYS A 302 -3.59 -28.77 25.46
CA LYS A 302 -3.10 -29.53 26.59
C LYS A 302 -4.24 -30.23 27.31
N SER A 303 -4.13 -31.55 27.52
CA SER A 303 -5.13 -32.30 28.24
C SER A 303 -5.26 -31.82 29.70
N SER A 304 -6.49 -31.63 30.14
CA SER A 304 -6.83 -31.35 31.53
C SER A 304 -6.78 -32.57 32.44
N ILE A 305 -6.64 -33.79 31.85
CA ILE A 305 -6.65 -35.07 32.58
C ILE A 305 -5.28 -35.75 32.45
N SER A 306 -4.69 -36.10 33.59
CA SER A 306 -3.41 -36.83 33.64
C SER A 306 -3.54 -38.21 32.96
N GLY A 307 -2.57 -38.57 32.13
CA GLY A 307 -2.56 -39.83 31.38
C GLY A 307 -3.36 -39.81 30.06
N MET A 308 -4.01 -38.69 29.73
CA MET A 308 -4.65 -38.47 28.45
C MET A 308 -3.73 -37.73 27.48
N GLN A 309 -4.00 -37.89 26.19
CA GLN A 309 -3.20 -37.28 25.12
C GLN A 309 -3.39 -35.76 25.06
N ASP A 310 -2.28 -35.02 24.87
CA ASP A 310 -2.30 -33.69 24.33
C ASP A 310 -2.64 -33.77 22.82
N LEU A 311 -3.25 -32.73 22.28
CA LEU A 311 -3.78 -32.75 20.93
C LEU A 311 -3.29 -31.57 20.10
N SER A 312 -3.15 -31.80 18.81
CA SER A 312 -3.09 -30.75 17.80
C SER A 312 -4.51 -30.48 17.34
N LEU A 313 -4.98 -29.24 17.52
CA LEU A 313 -6.33 -28.80 17.12
C LEU A 313 -6.23 -28.00 15.82
N SER A 314 -6.76 -28.56 14.75
CA SER A 314 -6.77 -27.90 13.45
C SER A 314 -7.66 -26.65 13.48
N LEU A 315 -7.21 -25.56 12.88
CA LEU A 315 -8.00 -24.36 12.67
C LEU A 315 -8.74 -24.39 11.33
N GLU A 316 -9.61 -23.42 11.10
CA GLU A 316 -10.23 -23.19 9.80
C GLU A 316 -9.13 -23.03 8.73
N PRO A 317 -9.14 -23.87 7.67
CA PRO A 317 -8.08 -23.86 6.67
C PRO A 317 -7.95 -22.56 5.89
N ILE A 318 -9.06 -21.81 5.76
CA ILE A 318 -9.11 -20.55 5.01
C ILE A 318 -9.74 -19.51 5.89
N LYS A 319 -9.02 -18.40 6.07
CA LYS A 319 -9.47 -17.25 6.86
C LYS A 319 -9.56 -16.00 6.00
N LEU A 320 -10.40 -15.05 6.46
CA LEU A 320 -10.51 -13.70 5.94
C LEU A 320 -9.93 -12.72 6.95
N LYS A 321 -9.23 -11.73 6.47
CA LYS A 321 -8.74 -10.62 7.29
C LYS A 321 -8.96 -9.30 6.59
N ASN A 322 -9.52 -8.35 7.34
CA ASN A 322 -9.68 -6.98 6.93
C ASN A 322 -8.58 -6.13 7.57
N THR A 323 -7.90 -5.36 6.75
CA THR A 323 -6.87 -4.40 7.16
C THR A 323 -7.17 -3.07 6.48
N PHE A 324 -6.78 -1.96 7.10
CA PHE A 324 -6.91 -0.65 6.45
C PHE A 324 -5.77 0.28 6.84
N ILE A 325 -5.56 1.30 6.00
CA ILE A 325 -4.71 2.45 6.29
C ILE A 325 -5.46 3.73 5.95
N ILE A 326 -5.28 4.77 6.76
CA ILE A 326 -5.81 6.10 6.51
C ILE A 326 -4.69 6.95 5.93
N GLY A 327 -4.96 7.56 4.78
CA GLY A 327 -4.05 8.47 4.12
C GLY A 327 -4.64 9.87 4.00
N SER A 328 -3.77 10.86 3.82
CA SER A 328 -4.17 12.25 3.55
C SER A 328 -3.27 12.86 2.49
N ILE A 329 -3.84 13.80 1.74
CA ILE A 329 -3.12 14.63 0.77
C ILE A 329 -3.50 16.07 1.04
N ASN A 330 -2.50 16.92 1.24
CA ASN A 330 -2.73 18.35 1.32
C ASN A 330 -2.88 18.93 -0.08
N GLU A 331 -3.86 19.80 -0.28
CA GLU A 331 -4.05 20.50 -1.54
C GLU A 331 -2.77 21.27 -1.93
N VAL A 332 -2.34 21.07 -3.15
CA VAL A 332 -1.20 21.78 -3.74
C VAL A 332 -1.75 22.71 -4.80
N LYS A 333 -1.70 24.03 -4.56
CA LYS A 333 -2.22 25.05 -5.49
C LYS A 333 -1.17 25.51 -6.47
N THR A 334 -1.54 25.52 -7.74
CA THR A 334 -0.75 26.09 -8.81
C THR A 334 -1.30 27.47 -9.16
N ASN A 335 -0.46 28.50 -9.13
CA ASN A 335 -0.93 29.85 -9.37
C ASN A 335 -0.13 30.56 -10.47
N LEU A 336 -0.79 31.45 -11.21
CA LEU A 336 -0.18 32.37 -12.14
C LEU A 336 -0.43 33.81 -11.69
N SER A 337 0.64 34.58 -11.51
CA SER A 337 0.58 36.02 -11.19
C SER A 337 1.16 36.82 -12.35
N ILE A 338 0.34 37.70 -12.96
CA ILE A 338 0.78 38.66 -13.97
C ILE A 338 0.79 40.03 -13.33
N VAL A 339 1.90 40.74 -13.41
CA VAL A 339 2.07 42.08 -12.84
C VAL A 339 2.34 43.07 -13.96
N LYS A 340 1.61 44.17 -14.00
CA LYS A 340 1.75 45.23 -14.99
C LYS A 340 2.22 46.54 -14.36
N LYS A 341 3.32 47.06 -14.89
CA LYS A 341 3.99 48.26 -14.37
C LYS A 341 4.31 49.30 -15.47
N ASP A 342 4.50 50.56 -15.04
CA ASP A 342 5.09 51.60 -15.87
C ASP A 342 6.57 51.27 -16.16
N ALA A 343 7.02 51.50 -17.37
CA ALA A 343 8.41 51.19 -17.79
C ALA A 343 9.42 52.16 -17.21
N LYS A 344 9.01 53.40 -16.92
CA LYS A 344 9.92 54.46 -16.38
C LYS A 344 9.90 54.56 -14.85
N ASP A 345 8.76 54.18 -14.22
CA ASP A 345 8.60 54.13 -12.75
C ASP A 345 7.97 52.79 -12.31
N GLU A 346 8.79 51.89 -11.81
CA GLU A 346 8.34 50.56 -11.36
C GLU A 346 7.40 50.56 -10.14
N ASN A 347 7.25 51.69 -9.45
CA ASN A 347 6.30 51.85 -8.36
C ASN A 347 4.88 52.10 -8.86
N ILE A 348 4.73 52.51 -10.13
CA ILE A 348 3.43 52.71 -10.75
C ILE A 348 2.94 51.42 -11.37
N VAL A 349 1.81 50.92 -10.89
CA VAL A 349 1.13 49.75 -11.44
C VAL A 349 0.04 50.22 -12.43
N ILE A 350 -0.25 49.40 -13.44
CA ILE A 350 -1.18 49.74 -14.50
C ILE A 350 -2.43 48.81 -14.42
N PRO A 351 -3.58 49.32 -13.96
CA PRO A 351 -4.84 48.55 -13.97
C PRO A 351 -5.49 48.55 -15.36
N ASN A 352 -6.51 47.69 -15.54
CA ASN A 352 -7.34 47.58 -16.74
C ASN A 352 -6.57 47.21 -18.02
N VAL A 353 -5.44 46.51 -17.86
CA VAL A 353 -4.67 45.94 -18.99
C VAL A 353 -5.19 44.56 -19.27
N LYS A 354 -5.50 44.24 -20.52
CA LYS A 354 -6.06 42.96 -20.95
C LYS A 354 -4.97 42.04 -21.48
N PHE A 355 -4.96 40.83 -21.00
CA PHE A 355 -4.09 39.77 -21.43
C PHE A 355 -4.90 38.56 -21.92
N ASN A 356 -4.44 37.95 -23.01
CA ASN A 356 -4.89 36.66 -23.48
C ASN A 356 -3.85 35.60 -23.14
N ILE A 357 -4.32 34.40 -22.79
CA ILE A 357 -3.48 33.23 -22.52
C ILE A 357 -3.77 32.17 -23.57
N TYR A 358 -2.72 31.57 -24.11
CA TYR A 358 -2.76 30.52 -25.13
C TYR A 358 -1.83 29.36 -24.74
N ASP A 359 -2.09 28.15 -25.23
CA ASP A 359 -1.06 27.10 -25.26
C ASP A 359 0.01 27.36 -26.35
N LEU A 360 1.01 26.50 -26.45
CA LEU A 360 2.07 26.67 -27.45
C LEU A 360 1.60 26.41 -28.90
N ASP A 361 0.45 25.76 -29.06
CA ASP A 361 -0.18 25.50 -30.35
C ASP A 361 -1.13 26.67 -30.75
N ASN A 362 -1.08 27.78 -30.02
CA ASN A 362 -1.92 28.97 -30.18
C ASN A 362 -3.42 28.75 -29.93
N LYS A 363 -3.78 27.68 -29.24
CA LYS A 363 -5.15 27.51 -28.80
C LYS A 363 -5.45 28.47 -27.65
N PHE A 364 -6.51 29.25 -27.78
CA PHE A 364 -6.95 30.20 -26.76
C PHE A 364 -7.43 29.48 -25.51
N ILE A 365 -6.92 29.92 -24.34
CA ILE A 365 -7.27 29.36 -23.02
C ILE A 365 -8.18 30.34 -22.28
N GLY A 366 -7.83 31.61 -22.20
CA GLY A 366 -8.63 32.59 -21.48
C GLY A 366 -8.19 34.04 -21.69
N SER A 367 -9.02 34.99 -21.23
CA SER A 367 -8.75 36.42 -21.30
C SER A 367 -8.97 37.04 -19.93
N TYR A 368 -8.03 37.86 -19.44
CA TYR A 368 -8.01 38.39 -18.08
C TYR A 368 -7.57 39.86 -18.09
N ILE A 369 -8.03 40.62 -17.07
CA ILE A 369 -7.77 42.07 -16.97
C ILE A 369 -7.11 42.34 -15.62
N THR A 370 -6.06 43.20 -15.61
CA THR A 370 -5.40 43.61 -14.36
C THR A 370 -6.32 44.40 -13.46
N ASP A 371 -6.28 44.08 -12.18
CA ASP A 371 -7.02 44.76 -11.11
C ASP A 371 -6.46 46.17 -10.79
N LYS A 372 -7.00 46.83 -9.75
CA LYS A 372 -6.55 48.16 -9.27
C LYS A 372 -5.06 48.13 -8.81
N ALA A 373 -4.53 46.98 -8.44
CA ALA A 373 -3.12 46.79 -8.08
C ALA A 373 -2.23 46.41 -9.28
N GLY A 374 -2.75 46.52 -10.52
CA GLY A 374 -2.04 46.13 -11.74
C GLY A 374 -1.73 44.66 -11.85
N LYS A 375 -2.57 43.81 -11.22
CA LYS A 375 -2.30 42.35 -11.12
C LYS A 375 -3.44 41.52 -11.67
N ILE A 376 -3.08 40.38 -12.25
CA ILE A 376 -3.96 39.24 -12.45
C ILE A 376 -3.40 38.12 -11.57
N TYR A 377 -4.26 37.46 -10.78
CA TYR A 377 -3.89 36.31 -9.99
C TYR A 377 -4.87 35.19 -10.27
N LEU A 378 -4.39 34.08 -10.81
CA LEU A 378 -5.19 32.95 -11.24
C LEU A 378 -4.81 31.71 -10.46
N ASP A 379 -5.79 30.95 -10.03
CA ASP A 379 -5.68 29.56 -9.66
C ASP A 379 -5.70 28.74 -10.98
N VAL A 380 -4.58 28.18 -11.34
CA VAL A 380 -4.37 27.55 -12.66
C VAL A 380 -5.33 26.38 -12.90
N GLU A 381 -5.63 25.62 -11.85
CA GLU A 381 -6.54 24.48 -11.95
C GLU A 381 -8.00 24.94 -12.09
N LYS A 382 -8.38 25.93 -11.29
CA LYS A 382 -9.76 26.43 -11.27
C LYS A 382 -10.08 27.37 -12.43
N ASP A 383 -9.16 28.29 -12.75
CA ASP A 383 -9.43 29.37 -13.69
C ASP A 383 -9.02 29.03 -15.13
N LEU A 384 -8.08 28.09 -15.30
CA LEU A 384 -7.56 27.67 -16.62
C LEU A 384 -7.86 26.21 -16.97
N ASP A 385 -8.40 25.40 -16.05
CA ASP A 385 -8.62 23.94 -16.20
C ASP A 385 -7.32 23.18 -16.57
N ILE A 386 -6.19 23.59 -15.97
CA ILE A 386 -4.87 23.01 -16.22
C ILE A 386 -4.38 22.31 -14.96
N PHE A 387 -4.17 20.99 -15.05
CA PHE A 387 -3.79 20.11 -13.93
C PHE A 387 -2.38 19.52 -14.07
N LYS A 388 -1.59 20.01 -15.02
CA LYS A 388 -0.25 19.48 -15.34
C LYS A 388 0.75 20.60 -15.60
N ASN A 389 2.06 20.27 -15.60
CA ASN A 389 3.07 21.19 -16.08
C ASN A 389 2.84 21.53 -17.56
N ILE A 390 2.76 22.78 -17.86
CA ILE A 390 2.55 23.27 -19.23
C ILE A 390 3.26 24.59 -19.45
N LYS A 391 3.74 24.84 -20.67
CA LYS A 391 4.13 26.17 -21.10
C LYS A 391 2.95 26.88 -21.74
N VAL A 392 2.70 28.10 -21.27
CA VAL A 392 1.65 28.94 -21.84
C VAL A 392 2.25 30.22 -22.39
N LYS A 393 1.62 30.75 -23.41
CA LYS A 393 1.93 32.04 -23.99
C LYS A 393 0.96 33.09 -23.44
N ILE A 394 1.48 34.16 -22.86
CA ILE A 394 0.71 35.30 -22.34
C ILE A 394 0.96 36.47 -23.24
N GLN A 395 -0.11 37.04 -23.80
CA GLN A 395 -0.07 38.13 -24.75
C GLN A 395 -0.87 39.31 -24.23
N GLU A 396 -0.25 40.50 -24.18
CA GLU A 396 -0.92 41.75 -23.92
C GLU A 396 -1.69 42.19 -25.17
N VAL A 397 -2.97 42.45 -25.03
CA VAL A 397 -3.84 42.77 -26.18
C VAL A 397 -4.50 44.14 -26.09
N GLU A 398 -4.62 44.72 -24.90
CA GLU A 398 -5.24 46.03 -24.69
C GLU A 398 -4.65 46.76 -23.47
N VAL A 399 -4.39 48.04 -23.58
CA VAL A 399 -3.87 48.90 -22.49
C VAL A 399 -4.67 50.19 -22.40
N PRO A 400 -4.87 50.78 -21.20
CA PRO A 400 -5.55 52.05 -21.03
C PRO A 400 -4.65 53.21 -21.45
N TYR A 401 -5.25 54.27 -22.03
CA TYR A 401 -4.57 55.55 -22.23
C TYR A 401 -4.03 56.12 -20.92
N PRO A 402 -2.78 56.69 -20.85
CA PRO A 402 -1.90 57.05 -21.99
C PRO A 402 -0.85 55.98 -22.33
N TYR A 403 -0.98 54.75 -21.89
CA TYR A 403 0.01 53.70 -22.16
C TYR A 403 -0.12 53.11 -23.58
N ILE A 404 0.99 52.62 -24.10
CA ILE A 404 1.03 51.94 -25.41
C ILE A 404 1.57 50.51 -25.24
N ILE A 405 1.11 49.61 -26.07
CA ILE A 405 1.59 48.24 -26.09
C ILE A 405 3.02 48.23 -26.67
N ASP A 406 4.01 47.72 -25.91
CA ASP A 406 5.33 47.45 -26.41
C ASP A 406 5.27 46.18 -27.27
N LYS A 407 5.23 46.35 -28.60
CA LYS A 407 5.13 45.22 -29.53
C LYS A 407 6.24 44.21 -29.45
N GLN A 408 7.42 44.59 -28.93
CA GLN A 408 8.55 43.68 -28.78
C GLN A 408 8.47 42.84 -27.52
N ASN A 409 7.81 43.31 -26.48
CA ASN A 409 7.71 42.67 -25.18
C ASN A 409 6.25 42.38 -24.76
N SER A 410 5.30 42.49 -25.72
CA SER A 410 3.87 42.24 -25.45
C SER A 410 3.50 40.75 -25.27
N GLU A 411 4.46 39.85 -25.54
CA GLU A 411 4.24 38.41 -25.45
C GLU A 411 5.35 37.74 -24.62
N LYS A 412 4.98 36.83 -23.72
CA LYS A 412 5.92 36.02 -22.94
C LYS A 412 5.44 34.60 -22.83
N VAL A 413 6.37 33.66 -22.97
CA VAL A 413 6.15 32.24 -22.69
C VAL A 413 6.60 31.94 -21.26
N VAL A 414 5.73 31.35 -20.46
CA VAL A 414 6.00 30.99 -19.07
C VAL A 414 5.74 29.48 -18.85
N ASP A 415 6.50 28.90 -17.93
CA ASP A 415 6.38 27.50 -17.54
C ASP A 415 5.56 27.43 -16.24
N LEU A 416 4.34 26.89 -16.33
CA LEU A 416 3.47 26.65 -15.19
C LEU A 416 3.78 25.30 -14.60
N LYS A 417 4.37 25.27 -13.41
CA LYS A 417 4.72 24.05 -12.69
C LYS A 417 3.69 23.80 -11.59
N VAL A 418 3.19 22.58 -11.56
CA VAL A 418 2.24 22.13 -10.53
C VAL A 418 2.81 22.41 -9.14
N GLY A 419 1.98 23.00 -8.29
CA GLY A 419 2.34 23.35 -6.91
C GLY A 419 3.19 24.58 -6.74
N CYS A 420 3.46 25.33 -7.82
CA CYS A 420 4.23 26.56 -7.78
C CYS A 420 3.37 27.79 -8.11
N THR A 421 3.79 28.96 -7.62
CA THR A 421 3.32 30.25 -8.12
C THR A 421 4.31 30.77 -9.14
N THR A 422 3.88 30.85 -10.40
CA THR A 422 4.66 31.48 -11.48
C THR A 422 4.32 32.96 -11.53
N SER A 423 5.32 33.85 -11.48
CA SER A 423 5.11 35.30 -11.60
C SER A 423 5.76 35.83 -12.86
N VAL A 424 5.04 36.67 -13.59
CA VAL A 424 5.53 37.32 -14.80
C VAL A 424 5.20 38.81 -14.77
N GLU A 425 6.14 39.65 -15.15
CA GLU A 425 5.99 41.11 -15.17
C GLU A 425 6.01 41.61 -16.61
N PHE A 426 5.09 42.54 -16.92
CA PHE A 426 5.03 43.31 -18.17
C PHE A 426 5.16 44.79 -17.86
N LYS A 427 5.82 45.55 -18.73
CA LYS A 427 6.01 47.01 -18.59
C LYS A 427 5.57 47.70 -19.86
N ASN A 428 4.99 48.92 -19.72
CA ASN A 428 4.63 49.78 -20.84
C ASN A 428 5.07 51.18 -20.61
N ASP A 429 5.44 51.84 -21.70
CA ASP A 429 5.71 53.27 -21.76
C ASP A 429 4.41 54.05 -22.00
N LYS A 430 4.38 55.30 -21.55
CA LYS A 430 3.35 56.27 -21.91
C LYS A 430 3.65 56.87 -23.27
N ILE A 431 2.61 57.30 -23.96
CA ILE A 431 2.73 58.13 -25.15
C ILE A 431 3.53 59.38 -24.78
N GLU A 432 4.60 59.65 -25.49
CA GLU A 432 5.34 60.88 -25.33
C GLU A 432 4.48 62.03 -25.92
N GLU A 433 4.04 62.97 -25.06
CA GLU A 433 3.45 64.20 -25.54
C GLU A 433 4.52 64.97 -26.29
N LYS A 434 4.37 65.11 -27.61
CA LYS A 434 5.23 66.03 -28.37
C LYS A 434 5.02 67.42 -27.79
N GLU A 435 6.08 68.05 -27.30
CA GLU A 435 6.07 69.48 -26.92
C GLU A 435 5.40 70.26 -28.02
N LYS A 436 4.36 71.03 -27.63
CA LYS A 436 3.78 72.01 -28.53
C LYS A 436 4.85 73.00 -28.94
N ILE A 437 5.32 72.92 -30.16
CA ILE A 437 6.13 73.93 -30.76
C ILE A 437 5.26 75.17 -30.81
N GLU A 438 5.49 76.10 -29.87
CA GLU A 438 4.92 77.46 -29.98
C GLU A 438 5.49 78.11 -31.22
N LEU A 439 4.65 78.29 -32.23
CA LEU A 439 5.01 79.11 -33.39
C LEU A 439 5.38 80.52 -32.93
N PRO A 440 6.51 81.09 -33.39
CA PRO A 440 6.89 82.45 -33.05
C PRO A 440 5.75 83.38 -33.44
N LYS A 441 5.29 84.19 -32.50
CA LYS A 441 4.38 85.31 -32.79
C LYS A 441 5.09 86.25 -33.69
N THR A 442 4.82 86.19 -35.02
CA THR A 442 5.16 87.28 -35.96
C THR A 442 4.28 88.47 -35.66
N GLY A 443 4.90 89.43 -34.97
CA GLY A 443 4.26 90.79 -34.80
C GLY A 443 4.26 91.52 -36.13
N PHE A 444 3.11 92.00 -36.48
CA PHE A 444 2.94 93.17 -37.29
C PHE A 444 2.26 94.22 -36.46
#